data_0076d3892cca0fda4bd780d4d11a2d21
#
_entry.id   0076d3892cca0fda4bd780d4d11a2d21
#
_cell.length_a   1.000
_cell.length_b   1.000
_cell.length_c   1.000
_cell.angle_alpha   90.00
_cell.angle_beta   90.00
_cell.angle_gamma   90.00
#
_symmetry.space_group_name_H-M   'P 1'
#
loop_
_entity.id
_entity.type
_entity.pdbx_description
1 polymer ?
#
loop_
_entity_poly.entity_id
_entity_poly.type
_entity_poly.pdbx_seq_one_letter_code
_entity_poly.pdbx_strand_id
1 'polypeptide(L)'
;MNQQLLSQVMASCVNAPDWLMKKRQLAVLLQERFKSTPATEKIIAAWLENPSLAQLEQSVGEQANADQVKAAVPHTTGWVNLPLFAAANVYPELLQENLMEKAISWQDSQLNAMHLALPKSGRFIYIPDGTIVKEPIELTVDCPLPNYHNLVIVGAGAQATIVEHQTATSRQPAYFGTELLLGDGARVDYYQSNRFSAVQNHQAVRAYQAQHSVLNMYLALFDEHDLTTDFYANLDGQGGAAEIKMVTIASGRQVQDVQTQILNHGPHTVGNIIQNGVAKDKAVLNFHAVGKTERGAYGANSQQQSRIMTLSDECKGEADPVLLIEENDVNAGHAASIGKVDADDLYYLESRGLSEHDAQVLLTRGFLLPVLNQFPDQKLRENLVDELAQRLEEKHE
;
A
#
# COMPACT_ATOMS: atom_id res chain seq x y z
N MET A 1 -25.51 8.49 15.78
CA MET A 1 -24.15 8.00 15.49
C MET A 1 -23.22 9.18 15.17
N ASN A 2 -23.52 10.03 14.20
CA ASN A 2 -22.64 11.14 13.79
C ASN A 2 -22.30 12.17 14.88
N GLN A 3 -23.18 12.50 15.83
CA GLN A 3 -22.87 13.47 16.89
C GLN A 3 -21.86 12.94 17.91
N GLN A 4 -21.93 11.67 18.28
CA GLN A 4 -20.98 11.05 19.21
C GLN A 4 -19.61 10.91 18.56
N LEU A 5 -19.56 10.44 17.30
CA LEU A 5 -18.33 10.34 16.52
C LEU A 5 -17.68 11.73 16.32
N LEU A 6 -18.49 12.73 15.99
CA LEU A 6 -18.01 14.11 15.83
C LEU A 6 -17.39 14.63 17.14
N SER A 7 -18.02 14.37 18.29
CA SER A 7 -17.46 14.74 19.60
C SER A 7 -16.14 14.04 19.89
N GLN A 8 -16.01 12.75 19.53
CA GLN A 8 -14.77 11.98 19.68
C GLN A 8 -13.63 12.52 18.80
N VAL A 9 -13.93 12.79 17.51
CA VAL A 9 -12.97 13.38 16.58
C VAL A 9 -12.52 14.75 17.06
N MET A 10 -13.43 15.59 17.54
CA MET A 10 -13.10 16.91 18.08
C MET A 10 -12.23 16.83 19.34
N ALA A 11 -12.51 15.88 20.23
CA ALA A 11 -11.72 15.68 21.44
C ALA A 11 -10.30 15.17 21.13
N SER A 12 -10.13 14.43 20.04
CA SER A 12 -8.84 13.88 19.61
C SER A 12 -7.94 14.89 18.88
N CYS A 13 -8.48 16.03 18.46
CA CYS A 13 -7.79 17.00 17.62
C CYS A 13 -7.27 18.24 18.37
N VAL A 14 -7.02 18.16 19.68
CA VAL A 14 -6.74 19.32 20.55
C VAL A 14 -5.58 20.23 20.02
N ASN A 15 -4.63 19.67 19.29
CA ASN A 15 -3.47 20.40 18.74
C ASN A 15 -3.42 20.44 17.20
N ALA A 16 -4.49 20.02 16.53
CA ALA A 16 -4.54 20.06 15.08
C ALA A 16 -4.83 21.48 14.57
N PRO A 17 -4.27 21.92 13.45
CA PRO A 17 -4.62 23.22 12.87
C PRO A 17 -6.08 23.24 12.41
N ASP A 18 -6.69 24.44 12.42
CA ASP A 18 -8.13 24.65 12.14
C ASP A 18 -8.58 24.04 10.81
N TRP A 19 -7.74 24.12 9.78
CA TRP A 19 -8.05 23.56 8.46
C TRP A 19 -8.22 22.03 8.52
N LEU A 20 -7.35 21.34 9.26
CA LEU A 20 -7.39 19.88 9.39
C LEU A 20 -8.60 19.45 10.23
N MET A 21 -8.89 20.19 11.29
CA MET A 21 -10.10 19.96 12.10
C MET A 21 -11.36 20.08 11.26
N LYS A 22 -11.50 21.13 10.47
CA LYS A 22 -12.65 21.33 9.57
C LYS A 22 -12.76 20.22 8.54
N LYS A 23 -11.64 19.78 7.96
CA LYS A 23 -11.60 18.69 6.99
C LYS A 23 -12.06 17.36 7.60
N ARG A 24 -11.59 17.02 8.80
CA ARG A 24 -12.01 15.83 9.55
C ARG A 24 -13.50 15.87 9.93
N GLN A 25 -13.99 17.02 10.37
CA GLN A 25 -15.41 17.21 10.65
C GLN A 25 -16.27 16.96 9.40
N LEU A 26 -15.86 17.52 8.27
CA LEU A 26 -16.55 17.33 7.00
C LEU A 26 -16.54 15.85 6.57
N ALA A 27 -15.42 15.14 6.75
CA ALA A 27 -15.32 13.71 6.49
C ALA A 27 -16.33 12.90 7.34
N VAL A 28 -16.44 13.19 8.64
CA VAL A 28 -17.44 12.55 9.51
C VAL A 28 -18.89 12.82 9.05
N LEU A 29 -19.18 14.06 8.65
CA LEU A 29 -20.53 14.45 8.24
C LEU A 29 -20.95 13.85 6.90
N LEU A 30 -20.01 13.63 6.00
CA LEU A 30 -20.28 13.17 4.65
C LEU A 30 -20.02 11.67 4.42
N GLN A 31 -19.36 10.96 5.33
CA GLN A 31 -18.92 9.59 5.16
C GLN A 31 -20.04 8.62 4.72
N GLU A 32 -21.26 8.77 5.22
CA GLU A 32 -22.41 7.92 4.86
C GLU A 32 -22.90 8.13 3.41
N ARG A 33 -22.41 9.17 2.71
CA ARG A 33 -22.73 9.42 1.31
C ARG A 33 -21.82 8.68 0.33
N PHE A 34 -20.72 8.15 0.83
CA PHE A 34 -19.70 7.47 0.00
C PHE A 34 -19.96 5.96 -0.05
N LYS A 35 -19.39 5.33 -1.06
CA LYS A 35 -19.49 3.88 -1.26
C LYS A 35 -18.81 3.13 -0.10
N SER A 36 -19.38 2.00 0.24
CA SER A 36 -18.89 1.06 1.24
C SER A 36 -18.98 -0.37 0.71
N THR A 37 -18.17 -1.25 1.23
CA THR A 37 -18.21 -2.69 0.97
C THR A 37 -18.37 -3.45 2.29
N PRO A 38 -18.86 -4.70 2.29
CA PRO A 38 -18.96 -5.47 3.54
C PRO A 38 -17.65 -5.58 4.32
N ALA A 39 -16.51 -5.65 3.63
CA ALA A 39 -15.19 -5.67 4.27
C ALA A 39 -14.87 -4.33 4.96
N THR A 40 -15.11 -3.21 4.26
CA THR A 40 -14.86 -1.87 4.81
C THR A 40 -15.81 -1.52 5.94
N GLU A 41 -17.07 -1.96 5.89
CA GLU A 41 -18.05 -1.78 6.96
C GLU A 41 -17.62 -2.46 8.27
N LYS A 42 -17.02 -3.65 8.19
CA LYS A 42 -16.48 -4.34 9.37
C LYS A 42 -15.37 -3.54 10.05
N ILE A 43 -14.45 -2.95 9.26
CA ILE A 43 -13.37 -2.11 9.78
C ILE A 43 -13.96 -0.88 10.49
N ILE A 44 -14.88 -0.18 9.84
CA ILE A 44 -15.53 1.03 10.38
C ILE A 44 -16.29 0.70 11.66
N ALA A 45 -17.07 -0.38 11.67
CA ALA A 45 -17.84 -0.79 12.86
C ALA A 45 -16.90 -1.07 14.04
N ALA A 46 -15.82 -1.80 13.83
CA ALA A 46 -14.83 -2.09 14.88
C ALA A 46 -14.16 -0.82 15.42
N TRP A 47 -13.88 0.15 14.57
CA TRP A 47 -13.33 1.45 15.01
C TRP A 47 -14.32 2.24 15.85
N LEU A 48 -15.61 2.20 15.52
CA LEU A 48 -16.66 2.92 16.24
C LEU A 48 -17.00 2.28 17.60
N GLU A 49 -16.84 0.97 17.71
CA GLU A 49 -17.10 0.22 18.96
C GLU A 49 -15.95 0.32 19.97
N ASN A 50 -14.77 0.80 19.55
CA ASN A 50 -13.60 0.86 20.41
C ASN A 50 -13.41 2.24 21.07
N PRO A 51 -13.84 2.42 22.35
CA PRO A 51 -13.71 3.71 23.04
C PRO A 51 -12.24 4.11 23.31
N SER A 52 -11.28 3.18 23.24
CA SER A 52 -9.85 3.48 23.41
C SER A 52 -9.25 4.24 22.23
N LEU A 53 -9.94 4.33 21.09
CA LEU A 53 -9.52 5.16 19.96
C LEU A 53 -9.37 6.64 20.35
N ALA A 54 -10.15 7.14 21.31
CA ALA A 54 -10.04 8.51 21.81
C ALA A 54 -8.90 8.70 22.84
N GLN A 55 -8.49 7.64 23.56
CA GLN A 55 -7.50 7.73 24.63
C GLN A 55 -6.06 7.57 24.14
N LEU A 56 -5.83 6.88 23.01
CA LEU A 56 -4.50 6.59 22.47
C LEU A 56 -3.81 7.81 21.84
N GLU A 57 -4.55 8.83 21.43
CA GLU A 57 -3.95 10.09 20.94
C GLU A 57 -3.17 10.85 22.02
N GLN A 58 -3.48 10.66 23.30
CA GLN A 58 -2.79 11.31 24.39
C GLN A 58 -1.38 10.73 24.66
N SER A 59 -1.12 9.50 24.24
CA SER A 59 0.15 8.80 24.50
C SER A 59 1.16 8.85 23.35
N VAL A 60 0.74 9.14 22.12
CA VAL A 60 1.61 9.21 20.92
C VAL A 60 1.87 10.65 20.48
N GLY A 61 1.21 11.60 21.09
CA GLY A 61 1.49 13.02 20.89
C GLY A 61 2.79 13.43 21.59
N GLU A 62 3.94 13.18 20.99
CA GLU A 62 5.03 14.12 21.18
C GLU A 62 4.52 15.48 20.71
N GLN A 63 4.11 16.29 21.67
CA GLN A 63 3.79 17.71 21.52
C GLN A 63 5.08 18.47 21.16
N ALA A 64 5.66 18.15 20.01
CA ALA A 64 6.73 18.94 19.48
C ALA A 64 6.13 20.29 19.10
N ASN A 65 6.43 21.32 19.85
CA ASN A 65 6.15 22.71 19.49
C ASN A 65 6.67 22.94 18.06
N ALA A 66 5.91 23.64 17.21
CA ALA A 66 6.30 23.91 15.83
C ALA A 66 7.73 24.46 15.68
N ASP A 67 8.19 25.24 16.66
CA ASP A 67 9.56 25.77 16.68
C ASP A 67 10.60 24.69 17.05
N GLN A 68 10.26 23.73 17.92
CA GLN A 68 11.12 22.57 18.21
C GLN A 68 11.19 21.61 17.02
N VAL A 69 10.10 21.43 16.29
CA VAL A 69 10.05 20.61 15.07
C VAL A 69 10.84 21.27 13.95
N LYS A 70 10.71 22.60 13.75
CA LYS A 70 11.53 23.35 12.79
C LYS A 70 13.03 23.28 13.12
N ALA A 71 13.38 23.35 14.41
CA ALA A 71 14.76 23.21 14.86
C ALA A 71 15.31 21.78 14.71
N ALA A 72 14.43 20.78 14.77
CA ALA A 72 14.79 19.37 14.58
C ALA A 72 14.86 18.92 13.11
N VAL A 73 14.42 19.77 12.15
CA VAL A 73 14.61 19.51 10.72
C VAL A 73 16.12 19.55 10.44
N PRO A 74 16.74 18.43 10.05
CA PRO A 74 18.17 18.45 9.78
C PRO A 74 18.42 19.31 8.54
N HIS A 75 18.95 20.51 8.72
CA HIS A 75 19.40 21.37 7.62
C HIS A 75 20.50 20.72 6.76
N THR A 76 20.96 19.54 7.17
CA THR A 76 22.07 18.80 6.54
C THR A 76 21.62 17.74 5.53
N THR A 77 20.38 17.24 5.59
CA THR A 77 19.90 16.16 4.69
C THR A 77 19.26 16.65 3.41
N GLY A 78 18.86 17.93 3.35
CA GLY A 78 18.18 18.51 2.19
C GLY A 78 16.73 18.03 1.97
N TRP A 79 16.19 17.16 2.85
CA TRP A 79 14.82 16.66 2.81
C TRP A 79 14.22 16.55 4.23
N VAL A 80 12.89 16.42 4.32
CA VAL A 80 12.11 16.46 5.57
C VAL A 80 11.48 15.11 5.87
N ASN A 81 11.52 14.67 7.13
CA ASN A 81 10.80 13.52 7.65
C ASN A 81 10.25 13.84 9.05
N LEU A 82 8.95 14.09 9.14
CA LEU A 82 8.27 14.51 10.36
C LEU A 82 7.05 13.61 10.66
N PRO A 83 6.63 13.54 11.94
CA PRO A 83 5.30 13.04 12.27
C PRO A 83 4.24 13.84 11.51
N LEU A 84 3.24 13.15 10.92
CA LEU A 84 2.26 13.76 10.02
C LEU A 84 1.53 14.96 10.65
N PHE A 85 1.12 14.84 11.92
CA PHE A 85 0.38 15.91 12.61
C PHE A 85 1.27 17.06 13.03
N ALA A 86 2.53 16.83 13.35
CA ALA A 86 3.50 17.89 13.57
C ALA A 86 3.74 18.68 12.28
N ALA A 87 3.87 17.98 11.16
CA ALA A 87 4.02 18.59 9.84
C ALA A 87 2.81 19.46 9.44
N ALA A 88 1.59 19.10 9.85
CA ALA A 88 0.39 19.90 9.58
C ALA A 88 0.45 21.33 10.14
N ASN A 89 1.22 21.55 11.21
CA ASN A 89 1.46 22.87 11.78
C ASN A 89 2.67 23.58 11.17
N VAL A 90 3.64 22.85 10.64
CA VAL A 90 4.90 23.40 10.09
C VAL A 90 4.81 23.69 8.59
N TYR A 91 4.09 22.85 7.87
CA TYR A 91 3.89 22.91 6.42
C TYR A 91 2.40 22.89 6.07
N PRO A 92 1.57 23.81 6.62
CA PRO A 92 0.12 23.75 6.49
C PRO A 92 -0.37 23.79 5.04
N GLU A 93 0.26 24.59 4.19
CA GLU A 93 -0.12 24.73 2.78
C GLU A 93 0.07 23.42 2.03
N LEU A 94 1.26 22.79 2.16
CA LEU A 94 1.56 21.52 1.50
C LEU A 94 0.62 20.40 1.93
N LEU A 95 0.31 20.31 3.23
CA LEU A 95 -0.58 19.27 3.71
C LEU A 95 -2.04 19.55 3.37
N GLN A 96 -2.47 20.80 3.43
CA GLN A 96 -3.85 21.17 3.09
C GLN A 96 -4.18 20.85 1.63
N GLU A 97 -3.25 21.07 0.71
CA GLU A 97 -3.42 20.82 -0.72
C GLU A 97 -3.30 19.35 -1.12
N ASN A 98 -2.59 18.56 -0.33
CA ASN A 98 -2.17 17.23 -0.78
C ASN A 98 -2.68 16.08 0.10
N LEU A 99 -2.79 16.26 1.43
CA LEU A 99 -3.16 15.17 2.33
C LEU A 99 -4.55 14.63 2.03
N MET A 100 -4.62 13.41 1.53
CA MET A 100 -5.84 12.73 1.11
C MET A 100 -6.70 13.54 0.12
N GLU A 101 -6.05 14.15 -0.87
CA GLU A 101 -6.72 14.93 -1.93
C GLU A 101 -6.39 14.39 -3.33
N LYS A 102 -5.14 14.01 -3.59
CA LYS A 102 -4.68 13.69 -4.95
C LYS A 102 -4.55 12.19 -5.19
N ALA A 103 -3.83 11.48 -4.35
CA ALA A 103 -3.58 10.06 -4.53
C ALA A 103 -4.63 9.20 -3.84
N ILE A 104 -4.80 9.36 -2.53
CA ILE A 104 -5.89 8.73 -1.75
C ILE A 104 -6.91 9.82 -1.44
N SER A 105 -7.98 9.94 -2.23
CA SER A 105 -9.02 10.92 -1.90
C SER A 105 -9.89 10.44 -0.74
N TRP A 106 -10.09 11.29 0.26
CA TRP A 106 -11.00 11.00 1.36
C TRP A 106 -12.47 10.86 0.92
N GLN A 107 -12.79 11.33 -0.30
CA GLN A 107 -14.13 11.28 -0.89
C GLN A 107 -14.38 10.01 -1.72
N ASP A 108 -13.37 9.18 -1.96
CA ASP A 108 -13.49 7.99 -2.81
C ASP A 108 -14.35 6.89 -2.16
N SER A 109 -14.30 6.77 -0.83
CA SER A 109 -15.03 5.74 -0.09
C SER A 109 -15.36 6.17 1.34
N GLN A 110 -16.32 5.48 1.93
CA GLN A 110 -16.65 5.67 3.35
C GLN A 110 -15.45 5.36 4.25
N LEU A 111 -14.68 4.31 3.91
CA LEU A 111 -13.49 3.94 4.66
C LEU A 111 -12.42 5.04 4.61
N ASN A 112 -12.17 5.64 3.44
CA ASN A 112 -11.21 6.74 3.32
C ASN A 112 -11.64 7.98 4.11
N ALA A 113 -12.94 8.31 4.11
CA ALA A 113 -13.48 9.40 4.93
C ALA A 113 -13.26 9.14 6.43
N MET A 114 -13.52 7.92 6.88
CA MET A 114 -13.29 7.53 8.27
C MET A 114 -11.81 7.46 8.61
N HIS A 115 -10.98 7.00 7.66
CA HIS A 115 -9.53 7.01 7.79
C HIS A 115 -8.99 8.43 8.01
N LEU A 116 -9.43 9.42 7.21
CA LEU A 116 -9.07 10.83 7.42
C LEU A 116 -9.58 11.36 8.77
N ALA A 117 -10.81 11.00 9.17
CA ALA A 117 -11.39 11.47 10.41
C ALA A 117 -10.66 10.95 11.66
N LEU A 118 -10.14 9.72 11.61
CA LEU A 118 -9.61 8.97 12.74
C LEU A 118 -8.10 8.61 12.63
N PRO A 119 -7.23 9.29 11.84
CA PRO A 119 -5.85 8.85 11.76
C PRO A 119 -5.16 9.01 13.11
N LYS A 120 -4.33 8.03 13.48
CA LYS A 120 -3.68 7.97 14.78
C LYS A 120 -2.20 8.33 14.70
N SER A 121 -1.55 7.97 13.59
CA SER A 121 -0.15 8.27 13.37
C SER A 121 0.17 8.30 11.87
N GLY A 122 1.42 8.66 11.54
CA GLY A 122 1.90 8.68 10.18
C GLY A 122 3.12 9.57 10.02
N ARG A 123 3.68 9.55 8.82
CA ARG A 123 4.86 10.35 8.46
C ARG A 123 4.54 11.31 7.32
N PHE A 124 5.15 12.46 7.38
CA PHE A 124 5.26 13.41 6.28
C PHE A 124 6.69 13.43 5.80
N ILE A 125 6.88 13.12 4.52
CA ILE A 125 8.18 13.17 3.85
C ILE A 125 8.07 14.18 2.73
N TYR A 126 9.00 15.13 2.70
CA TYR A 126 9.12 16.09 1.62
C TYR A 126 10.56 16.14 1.10
N ILE A 127 10.71 15.84 -0.17
CA ILE A 127 11.97 15.85 -0.90
C ILE A 127 11.90 17.00 -1.91
N PRO A 128 12.65 18.10 -1.71
CA PRO A 128 12.60 19.26 -2.60
C PRO A 128 13.09 18.95 -4.02
N ASP A 129 12.74 19.83 -4.95
CA ASP A 129 13.14 19.75 -6.35
C ASP A 129 14.64 19.51 -6.52
N GLY A 130 15.01 18.63 -7.47
CA GLY A 130 16.39 18.30 -7.82
C GLY A 130 17.19 17.56 -6.74
N THR A 131 16.59 17.24 -5.60
CA THR A 131 17.27 16.55 -4.50
C THR A 131 17.47 15.08 -4.83
N ILE A 132 18.72 14.58 -4.70
CA ILE A 132 19.04 13.15 -4.83
C ILE A 132 19.32 12.60 -3.44
N VAL A 133 18.41 11.78 -2.92
CA VAL A 133 18.59 11.07 -1.65
C VAL A 133 19.37 9.79 -1.92
N LYS A 134 20.61 9.73 -1.42
CA LYS A 134 21.53 8.62 -1.73
C LYS A 134 21.22 7.34 -0.94
N GLU A 135 20.90 7.51 0.33
CA GLU A 135 20.59 6.39 1.23
C GLU A 135 19.09 6.15 1.23
N PRO A 136 18.63 4.90 1.32
CA PRO A 136 17.21 4.61 1.45
C PRO A 136 16.57 5.32 2.64
N ILE A 137 15.38 5.85 2.45
CA ILE A 137 14.55 6.39 3.53
C ILE A 137 13.81 5.23 4.17
N GLU A 138 14.23 4.85 5.37
CA GLU A 138 13.62 3.76 6.12
C GLU A 138 12.41 4.28 6.90
N LEU A 139 11.26 3.64 6.69
CA LEU A 139 10.02 3.89 7.42
C LEU A 139 9.64 2.61 8.16
N THR A 140 9.95 2.57 9.44
CA THR A 140 9.50 1.47 10.29
C THR A 140 8.20 1.87 10.96
N VAL A 141 7.15 1.14 10.68
CA VAL A 141 5.85 1.27 11.32
C VAL A 141 5.70 0.10 12.30
N ASP A 142 6.09 0.33 13.55
CA ASP A 142 5.71 -0.54 14.66
C ASP A 142 4.55 0.15 15.39
N CYS A 143 3.34 -0.09 14.88
CA CYS A 143 2.19 0.67 15.34
C CYS A 143 1.23 -0.23 16.13
N PRO A 144 1.03 0.05 17.43
CA PRO A 144 -0.06 -0.58 18.18
C PRO A 144 -1.44 -0.05 17.74
N LEU A 145 -1.48 0.90 16.81
CA LEU A 145 -2.68 1.63 16.42
C LEU A 145 -3.22 1.11 15.09
N PRO A 146 -4.55 1.01 14.95
CA PRO A 146 -5.18 0.42 13.77
C PRO A 146 -5.28 1.38 12.58
N ASN A 147 -4.72 2.60 12.65
CA ASN A 147 -4.91 3.62 11.64
C ASN A 147 -3.64 4.46 11.45
N TYR A 148 -3.02 4.35 10.27
CA TYR A 148 -1.72 4.96 9.96
C TYR A 148 -1.71 5.54 8.55
N HIS A 149 -1.16 6.75 8.37
CA HIS A 149 -1.14 7.40 7.08
C HIS A 149 0.17 8.14 6.80
N ASN A 150 0.83 7.84 5.68
CA ASN A 150 2.00 8.55 5.19
C ASN A 150 1.63 9.47 4.02
N LEU A 151 2.21 10.66 4.01
CA LEU A 151 2.22 11.55 2.86
C LEU A 151 3.67 11.79 2.42
N VAL A 152 4.00 11.34 1.22
CA VAL A 152 5.33 11.52 0.61
C VAL A 152 5.20 12.42 -0.61
N ILE A 153 5.88 13.57 -0.56
CA ILE A 153 5.94 14.52 -1.69
C ILE A 153 7.37 14.55 -2.21
N VAL A 154 7.53 14.24 -3.48
CA VAL A 154 8.83 14.21 -4.18
C VAL A 154 8.84 15.28 -5.26
N GLY A 155 9.67 16.28 -5.10
CA GLY A 155 9.76 17.43 -5.98
C GLY A 155 10.28 17.10 -7.38
N ALA A 156 10.18 18.07 -8.29
CA ALA A 156 10.57 17.90 -9.68
C ALA A 156 12.05 17.48 -9.81
N GLY A 157 12.34 16.44 -10.60
CA GLY A 157 13.67 15.91 -10.82
C GLY A 157 14.35 15.28 -9.59
N ALA A 158 13.65 15.18 -8.46
CA ALA A 158 14.17 14.55 -7.27
C ALA A 158 14.18 13.02 -7.38
N GLN A 159 15.06 12.36 -6.62
CA GLN A 159 15.24 10.90 -6.65
C GLN A 159 15.36 10.36 -5.22
N ALA A 160 14.64 9.28 -4.93
CA ALA A 160 14.70 8.61 -3.65
C ALA A 160 14.37 7.11 -3.75
N THR A 161 14.95 6.35 -2.84
CA THR A 161 14.53 4.99 -2.49
C THR A 161 13.83 5.05 -1.14
N ILE A 162 12.63 4.50 -1.04
CA ILE A 162 11.85 4.45 0.20
C ILE A 162 11.60 2.98 0.53
N VAL A 163 11.92 2.59 1.77
CA VAL A 163 11.72 1.23 2.27
C VAL A 163 10.80 1.31 3.48
N GLU A 164 9.60 0.78 3.35
CA GLU A 164 8.58 0.80 4.40
C GLU A 164 8.37 -0.60 4.97
N HIS A 165 8.68 -0.74 6.27
CA HIS A 165 8.42 -1.95 7.04
C HIS A 165 7.25 -1.72 7.97
N GLN A 166 6.18 -2.46 7.74
CA GLN A 166 4.97 -2.34 8.52
C GLN A 166 4.76 -3.59 9.38
N THR A 167 4.82 -3.42 10.69
CA THR A 167 4.42 -4.46 11.65
C THR A 167 3.33 -3.90 12.55
N ALA A 168 2.32 -4.69 12.85
CA ALA A 168 1.30 -4.33 13.82
C ALA A 168 0.90 -5.55 14.64
N THR A 169 1.05 -5.42 15.96
CA THR A 169 0.70 -6.45 16.93
C THR A 169 -0.75 -6.35 17.40
N SER A 170 -1.43 -5.26 17.09
CA SER A 170 -2.86 -5.10 17.38
C SER A 170 -3.69 -6.07 16.56
N ARG A 171 -4.64 -6.74 17.21
CA ARG A 171 -5.63 -7.59 16.54
C ARG A 171 -6.84 -6.83 16.00
N GLN A 172 -6.87 -5.53 16.15
CA GLN A 172 -7.99 -4.72 15.65
C GLN A 172 -7.91 -4.52 14.14
N PRO A 173 -9.06 -4.45 13.45
CA PRO A 173 -9.07 -4.09 12.04
C PRO A 173 -8.28 -2.81 11.79
N ALA A 174 -7.44 -2.83 10.77
CA ALA A 174 -6.44 -1.77 10.54
C ALA A 174 -6.51 -1.20 9.12
N TYR A 175 -6.13 0.08 8.98
CA TYR A 175 -5.90 0.73 7.71
C TYR A 175 -4.51 1.39 7.69
N PHE A 176 -3.71 1.03 6.72
CA PHE A 176 -2.40 1.62 6.46
C PHE A 176 -2.42 2.26 5.08
N GLY A 177 -2.28 3.59 5.03
CA GLY A 177 -2.29 4.37 3.81
C GLY A 177 -0.94 5.05 3.56
N THR A 178 -0.45 5.00 2.32
CA THR A 178 0.72 5.76 1.87
C THR A 178 0.40 6.46 0.55
N GLU A 179 0.51 7.77 0.54
CA GLU A 179 0.40 8.61 -0.66
C GLU A 179 1.77 8.97 -1.18
N LEU A 180 2.00 8.73 -2.49
CA LEU A 180 3.22 9.08 -3.20
C LEU A 180 2.90 10.13 -4.26
N LEU A 181 3.33 11.37 -4.06
CA LEU A 181 3.11 12.47 -5.00
C LEU A 181 4.42 12.82 -5.68
N LEU A 182 4.54 12.51 -6.96
CA LEU A 182 5.76 12.68 -7.74
C LEU A 182 5.64 13.89 -8.68
N GLY A 183 6.55 14.85 -8.54
CA GLY A 183 6.69 15.98 -9.45
C GLY A 183 7.33 15.60 -10.79
N ASP A 184 7.43 16.57 -11.69
CA ASP A 184 7.96 16.40 -13.04
C ASP A 184 9.36 15.75 -13.04
N GLY A 185 9.53 14.64 -13.75
CA GLY A 185 10.80 13.93 -13.83
C GLY A 185 11.31 13.29 -12.54
N ALA A 186 10.52 13.27 -11.49
CA ALA A 186 10.88 12.60 -10.22
C ALA A 186 11.03 11.10 -10.40
N ARG A 187 11.91 10.47 -9.62
CA ARG A 187 12.16 9.01 -9.66
C ARG A 187 12.08 8.45 -8.25
N VAL A 188 11.23 7.45 -8.06
CA VAL A 188 11.04 6.77 -6.77
C VAL A 188 11.05 5.27 -6.96
N ASP A 189 11.89 4.59 -6.19
CA ASP A 189 11.80 3.16 -5.93
C ASP A 189 11.19 2.98 -4.53
N TYR A 190 9.98 2.43 -4.47
CA TYR A 190 9.23 2.21 -3.24
C TYR A 190 9.12 0.72 -2.95
N TYR A 191 9.58 0.33 -1.77
CA TYR A 191 9.55 -1.04 -1.28
C TYR A 191 8.70 -1.11 -0.02
N GLN A 192 7.77 -2.03 0.01
CA GLN A 192 6.95 -2.29 1.19
C GLN A 192 6.98 -3.76 1.56
N SER A 193 7.20 -4.02 2.84
CA SER A 193 6.92 -5.33 3.44
C SER A 193 6.03 -5.15 4.64
N ASN A 194 5.09 -6.08 4.83
CA ASN A 194 4.17 -6.02 5.94
C ASN A 194 3.98 -7.39 6.60
N ARG A 195 3.71 -7.33 7.91
CA ARG A 195 3.26 -8.44 8.71
C ARG A 195 2.33 -7.93 9.80
N PHE A 196 1.04 -8.18 9.63
CA PHE A 196 0.02 -7.72 10.57
C PHE A 196 -0.69 -8.89 11.24
N SER A 197 -0.86 -8.77 12.57
CA SER A 197 -1.71 -9.67 13.36
C SER A 197 -3.17 -9.20 13.45
N ALA A 198 -3.52 -8.11 12.78
CA ALA A 198 -4.89 -7.59 12.79
C ALA A 198 -5.85 -8.52 12.04
N VAL A 199 -7.03 -8.74 12.62
CA VAL A 199 -8.03 -9.68 12.07
C VAL A 199 -8.55 -9.32 10.69
N GLN A 200 -8.39 -8.08 10.27
CA GLN A 200 -8.67 -7.57 8.94
C GLN A 200 -7.84 -6.33 8.67
N ASN A 201 -7.15 -6.30 7.54
CA ASN A 201 -6.32 -5.18 7.12
C ASN A 201 -6.83 -4.58 5.82
N HIS A 202 -6.73 -3.26 5.74
CA HIS A 202 -6.81 -2.54 4.49
C HIS A 202 -5.50 -1.81 4.26
N GLN A 203 -4.87 -2.04 3.10
CA GLN A 203 -3.64 -1.37 2.71
C GLN A 203 -3.84 -0.59 1.43
N ALA A 204 -3.53 0.68 1.47
CA ALA A 204 -3.58 1.55 0.31
C ALA A 204 -2.20 2.19 0.07
N VAL A 205 -1.61 1.94 -1.10
CA VAL A 205 -0.47 2.71 -1.60
C VAL A 205 -0.88 3.31 -2.93
N ARG A 206 -1.11 4.60 -2.93
CA ARG A 206 -1.54 5.29 -4.14
C ARG A 206 -0.57 6.39 -4.56
N ALA A 207 -0.29 6.45 -5.84
CA ALA A 207 0.59 7.44 -6.42
C ALA A 207 -0.14 8.36 -7.40
N TYR A 208 0.25 9.64 -7.38
CA TYR A 208 -0.04 10.63 -8.39
C TYR A 208 1.28 11.07 -9.03
N GLN A 209 1.37 10.94 -10.35
CA GLN A 209 2.61 11.11 -11.10
C GLN A 209 2.49 12.19 -12.15
N ALA A 210 3.29 13.25 -12.01
CA ALA A 210 3.45 14.29 -13.02
C ALA A 210 4.29 13.78 -14.22
N GLN A 211 4.50 14.65 -15.21
CA GLN A 211 5.16 14.30 -16.47
C GLN A 211 6.58 13.72 -16.27
N HIS A 212 6.94 12.72 -17.09
CA HIS A 212 8.25 12.08 -17.11
C HIS A 212 8.73 11.49 -15.77
N SER A 213 7.84 11.39 -14.78
CA SER A 213 8.16 10.74 -13.52
C SER A 213 8.19 9.22 -13.64
N VAL A 214 8.97 8.58 -12.78
CA VAL A 214 9.14 7.12 -12.76
C VAL A 214 8.90 6.60 -11.34
N LEU A 215 8.02 5.62 -11.21
CA LEU A 215 7.73 4.95 -9.95
C LEU A 215 7.83 3.44 -10.12
N ASN A 216 8.65 2.81 -9.30
CA ASN A 216 8.66 1.36 -9.15
C ASN A 216 8.18 1.01 -7.75
N MET A 217 7.10 0.21 -7.64
CA MET A 217 6.59 -0.32 -6.38
C MET A 217 6.86 -1.82 -6.28
N TYR A 218 7.52 -2.23 -5.21
CA TYR A 218 7.81 -3.63 -4.89
C TYR A 218 7.16 -3.97 -3.54
N LEU A 219 6.18 -4.86 -3.56
CA LEU A 219 5.31 -5.11 -2.42
C LEU A 219 5.38 -6.59 -2.00
N ALA A 220 5.71 -6.86 -0.75
CA ALA A 220 5.72 -8.18 -0.15
C ALA A 220 4.69 -8.24 0.98
N LEU A 221 3.58 -8.97 0.75
CA LEU A 221 2.42 -9.00 1.62
C LEU A 221 2.35 -10.37 2.32
N PHE A 222 2.72 -10.39 3.61
CA PHE A 222 2.76 -11.60 4.42
C PHE A 222 1.83 -11.53 5.63
N ASP A 223 0.66 -10.90 5.44
CA ASP A 223 -0.36 -10.79 6.47
C ASP A 223 -0.86 -12.15 6.96
N GLU A 224 -1.18 -12.23 8.26
CA GLU A 224 -1.66 -13.45 8.91
C GLU A 224 -3.18 -13.63 8.80
N HIS A 225 -3.92 -12.58 8.46
CA HIS A 225 -5.39 -12.53 8.43
C HIS A 225 -5.93 -11.93 7.15
N ASP A 226 -7.23 -11.65 7.11
CA ASP A 226 -7.90 -11.09 5.94
C ASP A 226 -7.29 -9.76 5.51
N LEU A 227 -7.08 -9.61 4.19
CA LEU A 227 -6.43 -8.46 3.60
C LEU A 227 -7.27 -7.92 2.44
N THR A 228 -7.47 -6.61 2.41
CA THR A 228 -7.89 -5.89 1.21
C THR A 228 -6.82 -4.88 0.84
N THR A 229 -6.53 -4.71 -0.44
CA THR A 229 -5.55 -3.72 -0.88
C THR A 229 -6.12 -2.74 -1.89
N ASP A 230 -5.41 -1.62 -2.03
CA ASP A 230 -5.68 -0.59 -3.01
C ASP A 230 -4.35 0.02 -3.47
N PHE A 231 -3.70 -0.68 -4.40
CA PHE A 231 -2.43 -0.25 -4.98
C PHE A 231 -2.67 0.42 -6.33
N TYR A 232 -2.42 1.72 -6.39
CA TYR A 232 -2.83 2.52 -7.51
C TYR A 232 -1.73 3.50 -7.95
N ALA A 233 -1.50 3.62 -9.27
CA ALA A 233 -0.67 4.65 -9.85
C ALA A 233 -1.45 5.42 -10.93
N ASN A 234 -1.55 6.74 -10.76
CA ASN A 234 -2.11 7.65 -11.75
C ASN A 234 -0.98 8.33 -12.51
N LEU A 235 -0.83 7.99 -13.79
CA LEU A 235 0.11 8.59 -14.73
C LEU A 235 -0.54 9.80 -15.41
N ASP A 236 -0.66 10.90 -14.67
CA ASP A 236 -1.36 12.10 -15.10
C ASP A 236 -0.59 12.86 -16.20
N GLY A 237 0.73 12.91 -16.08
CA GLY A 237 1.59 13.62 -17.02
C GLY A 237 2.09 12.77 -18.18
N GLN A 238 2.47 13.45 -19.27
CA GLN A 238 3.10 12.82 -20.44
C GLN A 238 4.36 12.05 -20.06
N GLY A 239 4.56 10.86 -20.65
CA GLY A 239 5.81 10.09 -20.53
C GLY A 239 6.10 9.55 -19.13
N GLY A 240 5.13 9.59 -18.24
CA GLY A 240 5.22 8.97 -16.92
C GLY A 240 5.31 7.44 -17.01
N ALA A 241 6.01 6.80 -16.07
CA ALA A 241 6.12 5.35 -16.00
C ALA A 241 5.85 4.84 -14.58
N ALA A 242 5.06 3.76 -14.47
CA ALA A 242 4.80 3.05 -13.22
C ALA A 242 4.96 1.55 -13.42
N GLU A 243 5.65 0.91 -12.50
CA GLU A 243 5.70 -0.54 -12.38
C GLU A 243 5.26 -0.94 -10.97
N ILE A 244 4.28 -1.85 -10.87
CA ILE A 244 3.82 -2.42 -9.60
C ILE A 244 4.09 -3.92 -9.64
N LYS A 245 5.02 -4.38 -8.81
CA LYS A 245 5.34 -5.80 -8.63
C LYS A 245 5.01 -6.21 -7.21
N MET A 246 4.24 -7.27 -7.06
CA MET A 246 3.88 -7.75 -5.75
C MET A 246 3.96 -9.26 -5.61
N VAL A 247 4.20 -9.69 -4.36
CA VAL A 247 4.08 -11.08 -3.94
C VAL A 247 3.22 -11.18 -2.70
N THR A 248 2.47 -12.27 -2.59
CA THR A 248 1.67 -12.56 -1.39
C THR A 248 1.52 -14.05 -1.15
N ILE A 249 1.23 -14.43 0.11
CA ILE A 249 0.82 -15.77 0.49
C ILE A 249 -0.46 -15.69 1.31
N ALA A 250 -1.49 -16.37 0.84
CA ALA A 250 -2.71 -16.59 1.58
C ALA A 250 -2.72 -18.01 2.14
N SER A 251 -2.93 -18.16 3.46
CA SER A 251 -2.91 -19.44 4.16
C SER A 251 -4.04 -19.59 5.17
N GLY A 252 -4.26 -20.80 5.69
CA GLY A 252 -5.34 -21.06 6.64
C GLY A 252 -6.72 -20.86 6.02
N ARG A 253 -7.48 -19.91 6.53
CA ARG A 253 -8.83 -19.52 6.04
C ARG A 253 -8.88 -18.06 5.61
N GLN A 254 -7.74 -17.45 5.36
CA GLN A 254 -7.64 -16.04 4.93
C GLN A 254 -8.41 -15.80 3.63
N VAL A 255 -8.97 -14.60 3.54
CA VAL A 255 -9.46 -14.01 2.30
C VAL A 255 -8.58 -12.79 2.00
N GLN A 256 -7.90 -12.85 0.88
CA GLN A 256 -7.11 -11.71 0.38
C GLN A 256 -7.70 -11.20 -0.93
N ASP A 257 -8.21 -9.97 -0.91
CA ASP A 257 -8.69 -9.25 -2.10
C ASP A 257 -7.67 -8.18 -2.48
N VAL A 258 -6.88 -8.49 -3.49
CA VAL A 258 -5.76 -7.65 -3.91
C VAL A 258 -6.14 -6.86 -5.15
N GLN A 259 -6.40 -5.57 -4.97
CA GLN A 259 -6.69 -4.64 -6.05
C GLN A 259 -5.44 -3.86 -6.43
N THR A 260 -5.13 -3.84 -7.72
CA THR A 260 -4.00 -3.11 -8.29
C THR A 260 -4.47 -2.39 -9.55
N GLN A 261 -4.18 -1.11 -9.68
CA GLN A 261 -4.60 -0.33 -10.84
C GLN A 261 -3.50 0.61 -11.32
N ILE A 262 -3.36 0.72 -12.65
CA ILE A 262 -2.62 1.81 -13.27
C ILE A 262 -3.53 2.55 -14.25
N LEU A 263 -3.62 3.85 -14.06
CA LEU A 263 -4.34 4.76 -14.96
C LEU A 263 -3.33 5.50 -15.83
N ASN A 264 -3.41 5.27 -17.15
CA ASN A 264 -2.68 6.02 -18.16
C ASN A 264 -3.58 7.18 -18.61
N HIS A 265 -3.32 8.38 -18.10
CA HIS A 265 -4.03 9.60 -18.45
C HIS A 265 -3.24 10.43 -19.46
N GLY A 266 -1.93 10.59 -19.24
CA GLY A 266 -1.04 11.32 -20.15
C GLY A 266 -0.59 10.49 -21.37
N PRO A 267 -0.20 11.14 -22.48
CA PRO A 267 0.35 10.46 -23.66
C PRO A 267 1.72 9.82 -23.37
N HIS A 268 2.03 8.75 -24.10
CA HIS A 268 3.31 8.00 -24.02
C HIS A 268 3.64 7.48 -22.63
N THR A 269 2.63 7.19 -21.81
CA THR A 269 2.80 6.62 -20.47
C THR A 269 3.05 5.11 -20.53
N VAL A 270 3.74 4.58 -19.52
CA VAL A 270 4.04 3.14 -19.40
C VAL A 270 3.54 2.63 -18.04
N GLY A 271 2.61 1.68 -18.06
CA GLY A 271 2.04 1.08 -16.85
C GLY A 271 2.16 -0.44 -16.84
N ASN A 272 2.91 -1.02 -15.89
CA ASN A 272 3.09 -2.46 -15.78
C ASN A 272 2.65 -2.99 -14.41
N ILE A 273 1.85 -4.05 -14.39
CA ILE A 273 1.40 -4.74 -13.18
C ILE A 273 1.87 -6.20 -13.23
N ILE A 274 2.55 -6.64 -12.17
CA ILE A 274 2.95 -8.05 -11.97
C ILE A 274 2.52 -8.49 -10.58
N GLN A 275 1.59 -9.45 -10.51
CA GLN A 275 1.09 -10.03 -9.27
C GLN A 275 1.41 -11.52 -9.24
N ASN A 276 2.20 -11.95 -8.26
CA ASN A 276 2.48 -13.36 -8.00
C ASN A 276 1.96 -13.72 -6.61
N GLY A 277 1.09 -14.71 -6.53
CA GLY A 277 0.50 -15.13 -5.26
C GLY A 277 0.47 -16.64 -5.07
N VAL A 278 0.48 -17.04 -3.82
CA VAL A 278 0.36 -18.43 -3.42
C VAL A 278 -0.84 -18.58 -2.51
N ALA A 279 -1.68 -19.57 -2.77
CA ALA A 279 -2.78 -19.95 -1.90
C ALA A 279 -2.58 -21.36 -1.38
N LYS A 280 -2.75 -21.56 -0.06
CA LYS A 280 -2.67 -22.88 0.57
C LYS A 280 -3.80 -23.08 1.59
N ASP A 281 -3.93 -24.30 2.08
CA ASP A 281 -4.95 -24.73 3.04
C ASP A 281 -6.38 -24.51 2.48
N LYS A 282 -7.17 -23.62 3.07
CA LYS A 282 -8.54 -23.21 2.66
C LYS A 282 -8.63 -21.73 2.32
N ALA A 283 -7.49 -21.08 2.11
CA ALA A 283 -7.45 -19.66 1.82
C ALA A 283 -8.06 -19.32 0.46
N VAL A 284 -8.52 -18.09 0.33
CA VAL A 284 -9.02 -17.50 -0.91
C VAL A 284 -8.13 -16.32 -1.28
N LEU A 285 -7.55 -16.35 -2.48
CA LEU A 285 -6.71 -15.29 -3.01
C LEU A 285 -7.30 -14.76 -4.30
N ASN A 286 -7.73 -13.50 -4.30
CA ASN A 286 -8.30 -12.83 -5.44
C ASN A 286 -7.37 -11.71 -5.92
N PHE A 287 -7.01 -11.74 -7.20
CA PHE A 287 -6.26 -10.67 -7.87
C PHE A 287 -7.16 -9.91 -8.84
N HIS A 288 -7.28 -8.60 -8.64
CA HIS A 288 -7.96 -7.69 -9.53
C HIS A 288 -6.95 -6.67 -10.06
N ALA A 289 -6.53 -6.84 -11.32
CA ALA A 289 -5.59 -5.94 -11.97
C ALA A 289 -6.32 -5.08 -13.00
N VAL A 290 -6.30 -3.76 -12.86
CA VAL A 290 -6.97 -2.85 -13.79
C VAL A 290 -5.94 -1.97 -14.50
N GLY A 291 -5.87 -2.09 -15.82
CA GLY A 291 -5.17 -1.15 -16.70
C GLY A 291 -6.19 -0.24 -17.37
N LYS A 292 -6.20 1.03 -17.01
CA LYS A 292 -7.08 2.00 -17.65
C LYS A 292 -6.26 2.94 -18.53
N THR A 293 -6.69 3.12 -19.79
CA THR A 293 -6.09 4.08 -20.72
C THR A 293 -7.18 5.02 -21.19
N GLU A 294 -7.10 6.28 -20.77
CA GLU A 294 -8.10 7.29 -21.08
C GLU A 294 -7.87 7.92 -22.46
N ARG A 295 -8.91 8.56 -22.96
CA ARG A 295 -8.82 9.31 -24.22
C ARG A 295 -7.80 10.42 -24.12
N GLY A 296 -6.87 10.46 -25.07
CA GLY A 296 -5.73 11.39 -25.08
C GLY A 296 -4.42 10.78 -24.64
N ALA A 297 -4.42 9.58 -24.04
CA ALA A 297 -3.23 8.84 -23.67
C ALA A 297 -2.63 8.03 -24.84
N TYR A 298 -2.53 8.66 -26.03
CA TYR A 298 -1.95 8.01 -27.21
C TYR A 298 -0.50 7.61 -26.98
N GLY A 299 -0.07 6.52 -27.62
CA GLY A 299 1.26 5.94 -27.43
C GLY A 299 1.47 5.29 -26.05
N ALA A 300 0.41 5.11 -25.24
CA ALA A 300 0.51 4.44 -23.95
C ALA A 300 0.81 2.94 -24.11
N ASN A 301 1.55 2.38 -23.15
CA ASN A 301 1.81 0.96 -23.01
C ASN A 301 1.32 0.47 -21.64
N SER A 302 0.39 -0.51 -21.63
CA SER A 302 -0.21 -1.04 -20.40
C SER A 302 -0.15 -2.57 -20.42
N GLN A 303 0.67 -3.17 -19.55
CA GLN A 303 0.85 -4.63 -19.47
C GLN A 303 0.49 -5.14 -18.07
N GLN A 304 -0.19 -6.29 -18.01
CA GLN A 304 -0.59 -6.92 -16.76
C GLN A 304 -0.29 -8.41 -16.78
N GLN A 305 0.23 -8.91 -15.65
CA GLN A 305 0.41 -10.33 -15.42
C GLN A 305 -0.01 -10.69 -14.00
N SER A 306 -1.00 -11.59 -13.86
CA SER A 306 -1.47 -12.10 -12.56
C SER A 306 -1.29 -13.61 -12.53
N ARG A 307 -0.54 -14.11 -11.56
CA ARG A 307 -0.24 -15.55 -11.43
C ARG A 307 -0.54 -16.02 -10.01
N ILE A 308 -1.33 -17.08 -9.88
CA ILE A 308 -1.63 -17.71 -8.59
C ILE A 308 -1.21 -19.17 -8.64
N MET A 309 -0.37 -19.58 -7.71
CA MET A 309 -0.02 -20.96 -7.46
C MET A 309 -0.86 -21.51 -6.31
N THR A 310 -1.54 -22.63 -6.50
CA THR A 310 -2.33 -23.29 -5.46
C THR A 310 -1.60 -24.53 -4.94
N LEU A 311 -1.46 -24.63 -3.62
CA LEU A 311 -0.74 -25.73 -2.95
C LEU A 311 -1.68 -26.76 -2.30
N SER A 312 -2.98 -26.48 -2.24
CA SER A 312 -3.99 -27.35 -1.60
C SER A 312 -5.23 -27.49 -2.49
N ASP A 313 -5.98 -28.56 -2.32
CA ASP A 313 -7.21 -28.79 -3.05
C ASP A 313 -8.38 -27.91 -2.59
N GLU A 314 -8.36 -27.45 -1.34
CA GLU A 314 -9.42 -26.66 -0.74
C GLU A 314 -9.20 -25.14 -0.88
N CYS A 315 -7.99 -24.68 -1.23
CA CYS A 315 -7.75 -23.27 -1.47
C CYS A 315 -8.35 -22.82 -2.81
N LYS A 316 -8.59 -21.51 -2.93
CA LYS A 316 -9.15 -20.92 -4.14
C LYS A 316 -8.29 -19.75 -4.60
N GLY A 317 -8.09 -19.65 -5.90
CA GLY A 317 -7.48 -18.49 -6.54
C GLY A 317 -8.43 -17.92 -7.59
N GLU A 318 -8.49 -16.60 -7.68
CA GLU A 318 -9.17 -15.87 -8.75
C GLU A 318 -8.23 -14.80 -9.29
N ALA A 319 -8.13 -14.67 -10.59
CA ALA A 319 -7.34 -13.62 -11.23
C ALA A 319 -8.18 -12.98 -12.34
N ASP A 320 -8.53 -11.72 -12.12
CA ASP A 320 -9.41 -10.94 -12.99
C ASP A 320 -8.67 -9.69 -13.51
N PRO A 321 -7.84 -9.83 -14.57
CA PRO A 321 -7.21 -8.69 -15.21
C PRO A 321 -8.18 -8.00 -16.16
N VAL A 322 -8.34 -6.69 -16.00
CA VAL A 322 -9.25 -5.83 -16.76
C VAL A 322 -8.48 -4.77 -17.53
N LEU A 323 -8.76 -4.62 -18.80
CA LEU A 323 -8.27 -3.51 -19.64
C LEU A 323 -9.44 -2.60 -20.04
N LEU A 324 -9.39 -1.35 -19.58
CA LEU A 324 -10.34 -0.31 -19.92
C LEU A 324 -9.67 0.68 -20.87
N ILE A 325 -9.84 0.50 -22.18
CA ILE A 325 -9.12 1.26 -23.20
C ILE A 325 -10.08 2.18 -23.94
N GLU A 326 -9.86 3.50 -23.81
CA GLU A 326 -10.63 4.54 -24.47
C GLU A 326 -9.84 5.24 -25.60
N GLU A 327 -8.58 4.82 -25.85
CA GLU A 327 -7.67 5.38 -26.86
C GLU A 327 -7.31 4.31 -27.91
N ASN A 328 -7.11 4.73 -29.18
CA ASN A 328 -6.84 3.81 -30.27
C ASN A 328 -5.36 3.49 -30.48
N ASP A 329 -4.48 4.46 -30.26
CA ASP A 329 -3.02 4.31 -30.43
C ASP A 329 -2.38 3.87 -29.13
N VAL A 330 -2.55 2.60 -28.75
CA VAL A 330 -2.02 2.04 -27.53
C VAL A 330 -1.50 0.61 -27.72
N ASN A 331 -0.55 0.22 -26.89
CA ASN A 331 -0.10 -1.15 -26.75
C ASN A 331 -0.56 -1.66 -25.38
N ALA A 332 -1.51 -2.59 -25.38
CA ALA A 332 -2.04 -3.12 -24.12
C ALA A 332 -2.15 -4.65 -24.18
N GLY A 333 -1.87 -5.29 -23.06
CA GLY A 333 -1.97 -6.72 -22.93
C GLY A 333 -2.16 -7.15 -21.50
N HIS A 334 -2.84 -8.28 -21.30
CA HIS A 334 -2.94 -8.91 -20.01
C HIS A 334 -2.75 -10.43 -20.08
N ALA A 335 -2.29 -11.03 -19.00
CA ALA A 335 -2.20 -12.48 -18.84
C ALA A 335 -2.59 -12.86 -17.42
N ALA A 336 -3.37 -13.93 -17.28
CA ALA A 336 -3.69 -14.52 -15.98
C ALA A 336 -3.42 -16.03 -16.02
N SER A 337 -2.91 -16.57 -14.94
CA SER A 337 -2.76 -18.01 -14.76
C SER A 337 -3.01 -18.41 -13.31
N ILE A 338 -3.79 -19.47 -13.15
CA ILE A 338 -4.04 -20.09 -11.85
C ILE A 338 -3.78 -21.58 -12.03
N GLY A 339 -2.94 -22.15 -11.21
CA GLY A 339 -2.61 -23.57 -11.33
C GLY A 339 -2.00 -24.15 -10.06
N LYS A 340 -2.11 -25.45 -9.94
CA LYS A 340 -1.34 -26.22 -8.96
C LYS A 340 0.14 -26.20 -9.32
N VAL A 341 0.97 -26.55 -8.37
CA VAL A 341 2.37 -26.90 -8.65
C VAL A 341 2.42 -27.98 -9.72
N ASP A 342 3.31 -27.81 -10.69
CA ASP A 342 3.46 -28.76 -11.79
C ASP A 342 3.88 -30.12 -11.25
N ALA A 343 3.13 -31.16 -11.64
CA ALA A 343 3.35 -32.51 -11.16
C ALA A 343 4.67 -33.10 -11.69
N ASP A 344 5.10 -32.72 -12.87
CA ASP A 344 6.37 -33.19 -13.45
C ASP A 344 7.57 -32.54 -12.72
N ASP A 345 7.46 -31.25 -12.36
CA ASP A 345 8.45 -30.57 -11.55
C ASP A 345 8.56 -31.17 -10.14
N LEU A 346 7.42 -31.47 -9.49
CA LEU A 346 7.38 -32.18 -8.21
C LEU A 346 8.07 -33.55 -8.33
N TYR A 347 7.63 -34.37 -9.27
CA TYR A 347 8.19 -35.70 -9.50
C TYR A 347 9.70 -35.65 -9.76
N TYR A 348 10.17 -34.67 -10.55
CA TYR A 348 11.59 -34.47 -10.79
C TYR A 348 12.36 -34.21 -9.50
N LEU A 349 11.88 -33.29 -8.66
CA LEU A 349 12.54 -32.93 -7.41
C LEU A 349 12.51 -34.07 -6.39
N GLU A 350 11.39 -34.82 -6.28
CA GLU A 350 11.29 -36.01 -5.45
C GLU A 350 12.24 -37.12 -5.94
N SER A 351 12.38 -37.31 -7.24
CA SER A 351 13.36 -38.26 -7.82
C SER A 351 14.81 -37.91 -7.48
N ARG A 352 15.08 -36.65 -7.10
CA ARG A 352 16.39 -36.15 -6.63
C ARG A 352 16.54 -36.24 -5.11
N GLY A 353 15.55 -36.79 -4.39
CA GLY A 353 15.62 -37.06 -2.96
C GLY A 353 15.00 -35.99 -2.06
N LEU A 354 14.31 -35.01 -2.63
CA LEU A 354 13.54 -34.05 -1.82
C LEU A 354 12.22 -34.70 -1.37
N SER A 355 11.74 -34.34 -0.18
CA SER A 355 10.38 -34.65 0.20
C SER A 355 9.38 -33.86 -0.64
N GLU A 356 8.13 -34.30 -0.79
CA GLU A 356 7.09 -33.55 -1.46
C GLU A 356 6.97 -32.12 -0.91
N HIS A 357 7.01 -31.98 0.41
CA HIS A 357 6.98 -30.68 1.09
C HIS A 357 8.17 -29.78 0.68
N ASP A 358 9.41 -30.31 0.76
CA ASP A 358 10.60 -29.53 0.40
C ASP A 358 10.60 -29.13 -1.08
N ALA A 359 10.09 -30.01 -1.95
CA ALA A 359 9.92 -29.72 -3.37
C ALA A 359 8.91 -28.59 -3.61
N GLN A 360 7.75 -28.61 -2.92
CA GLN A 360 6.76 -27.54 -2.98
C GLN A 360 7.33 -26.21 -2.48
N VAL A 361 8.04 -26.21 -1.34
CA VAL A 361 8.71 -25.02 -0.80
C VAL A 361 9.70 -24.46 -1.81
N LEU A 362 10.52 -25.32 -2.42
CA LEU A 362 11.52 -24.88 -3.42
C LEU A 362 10.87 -24.25 -4.65
N LEU A 363 9.83 -24.86 -5.19
CA LEU A 363 9.10 -24.34 -6.36
C LEU A 363 8.40 -23.03 -6.03
N THR A 364 7.76 -22.93 -4.87
CA THR A 364 7.11 -21.70 -4.39
C THR A 364 8.13 -20.57 -4.23
N ARG A 365 9.29 -20.85 -3.64
CA ARG A 365 10.36 -19.87 -3.54
C ARG A 365 10.81 -19.39 -4.93
N GLY A 366 11.05 -20.32 -5.86
CA GLY A 366 11.41 -19.98 -7.24
C GLY A 366 10.38 -19.09 -7.94
N PHE A 367 9.10 -19.26 -7.62
CA PHE A 367 8.00 -18.48 -8.17
C PHE A 367 7.91 -17.04 -7.62
N LEU A 368 8.23 -16.82 -6.33
CA LEU A 368 8.11 -15.52 -5.67
C LEU A 368 9.43 -14.73 -5.63
N LEU A 369 10.58 -15.42 -5.62
CA LEU A 369 11.92 -14.80 -5.55
C LEU A 369 12.20 -13.71 -6.60
N PRO A 370 11.73 -13.79 -7.86
CA PRO A 370 12.00 -12.74 -8.84
C PRO A 370 11.55 -11.34 -8.39
N VAL A 371 10.50 -11.23 -7.59
CA VAL A 371 10.06 -9.94 -7.00
C VAL A 371 10.84 -9.62 -5.72
N LEU A 372 11.02 -10.60 -4.83
CA LEU A 372 11.75 -10.40 -3.57
C LEU A 372 13.21 -9.99 -3.80
N ASN A 373 13.83 -10.48 -4.86
CA ASN A 373 15.21 -10.12 -5.22
C ASN A 373 15.37 -8.65 -5.67
N GLN A 374 14.28 -7.93 -5.91
CA GLN A 374 14.34 -6.49 -6.24
C GLN A 374 14.56 -5.62 -5.01
N PHE A 375 14.26 -6.12 -3.80
CA PHE A 375 14.46 -5.36 -2.57
C PHE A 375 15.94 -4.98 -2.40
N PRO A 376 16.25 -3.72 -2.00
CA PRO A 376 17.59 -3.15 -2.14
C PRO A 376 18.60 -3.73 -1.15
N ASP A 377 18.17 -4.05 0.07
CA ASP A 377 19.04 -4.52 1.13
C ASP A 377 19.12 -6.06 1.17
N GLN A 378 20.34 -6.61 1.27
CA GLN A 378 20.55 -8.06 1.29
C GLN A 378 19.91 -8.71 2.52
N LYS A 379 20.05 -8.10 3.70
CA LYS A 379 19.51 -8.64 4.95
C LYS A 379 17.98 -8.62 4.91
N LEU A 380 17.40 -7.59 4.32
CA LEU A 380 15.96 -7.50 4.11
C LEU A 380 15.48 -8.63 3.19
N ARG A 381 16.17 -8.87 2.07
CA ARG A 381 15.82 -10.01 1.18
C ARG A 381 15.89 -11.35 1.90
N GLU A 382 16.95 -11.57 2.68
CA GLU A 382 17.11 -12.79 3.49
C GLU A 382 15.95 -12.94 4.48
N ASN A 383 15.60 -11.88 5.22
CA ASN A 383 14.47 -11.88 6.16
C ASN A 383 13.14 -12.21 5.45
N LEU A 384 12.89 -11.61 4.28
CA LEU A 384 11.65 -11.86 3.51
C LEU A 384 11.60 -13.31 2.99
N VAL A 385 12.74 -13.87 2.62
CA VAL A 385 12.83 -15.28 2.19
C VAL A 385 12.61 -16.23 3.37
N ASP A 386 13.14 -15.89 4.55
CA ASP A 386 12.94 -16.68 5.78
C ASP A 386 11.47 -16.60 6.22
N GLU A 387 10.86 -15.43 6.16
CA GLU A 387 9.43 -15.23 6.45
C GLU A 387 8.54 -16.02 5.47
N LEU A 388 8.87 -15.98 4.19
CA LEU A 388 8.24 -16.81 3.17
C LEU A 388 8.31 -18.30 3.54
N ALA A 389 9.49 -18.79 3.95
CA ALA A 389 9.67 -20.18 4.36
C ALA A 389 8.80 -20.52 5.58
N GLN A 390 8.79 -19.66 6.60
CA GLN A 390 7.96 -19.84 7.80
C GLN A 390 6.48 -19.93 7.45
N ARG A 391 5.98 -19.04 6.59
CA ARG A 391 4.58 -19.05 6.15
C ARG A 391 4.20 -20.32 5.38
N LEU A 392 5.12 -20.89 4.65
CA LEU A 392 4.90 -22.17 3.95
C LEU A 392 4.88 -23.37 4.91
N GLU A 393 5.67 -23.31 5.98
CA GLU A 393 5.76 -24.37 7.00
C GLU A 393 4.60 -24.35 8.01
N GLU A 394 3.98 -23.19 8.26
CA GLU A 394 2.85 -23.07 9.19
C GLU A 394 1.70 -23.99 8.74
N LYS A 395 1.28 -24.87 9.66
CA LYS A 395 0.09 -25.72 9.48
C LYS A 395 -1.10 -25.06 10.15
N HIS A 396 -2.10 -24.73 9.38
CA HIS A 396 -3.38 -24.26 9.90
C HIS A 396 -4.39 -25.42 9.90
N GLU A 397 -4.81 -25.83 11.11
CA GLU A 397 -5.84 -26.88 11.30
C GLU A 397 -7.25 -26.42 10.87
#